data_1738db18f3cf7c718a5ec75b42c4f3fc
#
_entry.id   1738db18f3cf7c718a5ec75b42c4f3fc
#
_cell.length_a   1.000
_cell.length_b   1.000
_cell.length_c   1.000
_cell.angle_alpha   90.00
_cell.angle_beta   90.00
_cell.angle_gamma   90.00
#
_symmetry.space_group_name_H-M   'P 1'
#
loop_
_entity.id
_entity.type
_entity.pdbx_description
1 polymer ?
#
loop_
_entity_poly.entity_id
_entity_poly.type
_entity_poly.pdbx_seq_one_letter_code
_entity_poly.pdbx_strand_id
1 'polypeptide(L)'
;MPSTKKILAASLAVCALLAASACSAQSEMPQDETHKIAVQGTATPSASQEPQEPAQPEEMTTAQVATTAGAVMAAELGFPSSAKIQGEDLESLATPPTDTLKDLVVLPSQCSAPIEDLNWSPVQLGTEAARTDFTNENQSITGSVEVAKLGDGAAKVAVHNANVATILEECKSVKLNGLDYRETLAFSDPGVQDADSALYYSRDGQYAQDSLVLIKSTGEYAVMVSFLSATSLQDAAFNQVATGIMDTVLAQLP
;
A
#
# COMPACT_ATOMS: atom_id res chain seq x y z
N MET A 1 25.19 -7.63 -36.01
CA MET A 1 23.88 -8.21 -35.61
C MET A 1 23.83 -8.14 -34.08
N PRO A 2 23.11 -7.24 -33.48
CA PRO A 2 23.02 -7.16 -32.01
C PRO A 2 21.90 -8.07 -31.53
N SER A 3 22.28 -8.97 -30.61
CA SER A 3 21.38 -9.89 -29.91
C SER A 3 20.58 -9.11 -28.86
N THR A 4 19.27 -9.06 -29.01
CA THR A 4 18.34 -8.51 -28.02
C THR A 4 18.21 -9.47 -26.84
N LYS A 5 18.95 -9.21 -25.78
CA LYS A 5 18.76 -9.89 -24.47
C LYS A 5 17.49 -9.33 -23.81
N LYS A 6 16.52 -10.21 -23.63
CA LYS A 6 15.33 -9.93 -22.83
C LYS A 6 15.77 -9.83 -21.37
N ILE A 7 15.69 -8.63 -20.83
CA ILE A 7 15.94 -8.36 -19.41
C ILE A 7 14.65 -8.75 -18.69
N LEU A 8 14.68 -9.86 -17.95
CA LEU A 8 13.68 -10.17 -16.94
C LEU A 8 14.01 -9.29 -15.72
N ALA A 9 13.20 -8.27 -15.51
CA ALA A 9 13.24 -7.49 -14.29
C ALA A 9 12.63 -8.32 -13.15
N ALA A 10 13.47 -8.81 -12.25
CA ALA A 10 13.02 -9.37 -10.98
C ALA A 10 12.66 -8.19 -10.06
N SER A 11 11.36 -7.90 -9.95
CA SER A 11 10.85 -6.87 -9.05
C SER A 11 10.76 -7.45 -7.65
N LEU A 12 11.67 -7.03 -6.78
CA LEU A 12 11.52 -7.26 -5.35
C LEU A 12 10.50 -6.27 -4.79
N ALA A 13 9.34 -6.77 -4.47
CA ALA A 13 8.31 -6.04 -3.79
C ALA A 13 8.48 -6.19 -2.27
N VAL A 14 9.43 -5.50 -1.71
CA VAL A 14 9.37 -5.17 -0.28
C VAL A 14 8.43 -3.99 -0.17
N CYS A 15 7.24 -4.17 0.36
CA CYS A 15 6.13 -3.22 0.31
C CYS A 15 5.88 -2.73 -1.12
N ALA A 16 5.26 -3.56 -1.95
CA ALA A 16 4.83 -3.16 -3.27
C ALA A 16 3.64 -2.22 -3.15
N LEU A 17 3.91 -0.94 -3.01
CA LEU A 17 2.97 0.09 -3.37
C LEU A 17 2.91 0.13 -4.89
N LEU A 18 1.85 -0.42 -5.43
CA LEU A 18 1.55 -0.41 -6.84
C LEU A 18 1.41 1.03 -7.33
N ALA A 19 2.35 1.45 -8.17
CA ALA A 19 2.10 2.56 -9.04
C ALA A 19 1.06 2.11 -10.07
N ALA A 20 -0.21 2.42 -9.82
CA ALA A 20 -1.27 2.28 -10.80
C ALA A 20 -1.02 3.30 -11.92
N SER A 21 -0.39 2.86 -13.00
CA SER A 21 -0.29 3.61 -14.24
C SER A 21 -1.67 3.65 -14.89
N ALA A 22 -2.39 4.75 -14.70
CA ALA A 22 -3.58 5.05 -15.47
C ALA A 22 -3.19 5.34 -16.93
N CYS A 23 -3.29 4.35 -17.79
CA CYS A 23 -3.26 4.54 -19.23
C CYS A 23 -4.56 5.20 -19.67
N SER A 24 -4.53 6.52 -19.89
CA SER A 24 -5.57 7.23 -20.62
C SER A 24 -5.51 6.80 -22.10
N ALA A 25 -6.39 5.91 -22.50
CA ALA A 25 -6.65 5.66 -23.91
C ALA A 25 -7.44 6.84 -24.47
N GLN A 26 -6.77 7.73 -25.18
CA GLN A 26 -7.40 8.69 -26.06
C GLN A 26 -7.97 7.93 -27.27
N SER A 27 -9.28 7.79 -27.31
CA SER A 27 -9.98 7.36 -28.53
C SER A 27 -10.09 8.55 -29.47
N GLU A 28 -9.30 8.52 -30.53
CA GLU A 28 -9.54 9.36 -31.71
C GLU A 28 -10.80 8.84 -32.40
N MET A 29 -11.77 9.75 -32.60
CA MET A 29 -12.92 9.53 -33.46
C MET A 29 -12.51 9.72 -34.93
N PRO A 30 -12.86 8.83 -35.83
CA PRO A 30 -12.97 9.17 -37.24
C PRO A 30 -14.37 9.73 -37.54
N GLN A 31 -14.39 10.87 -38.16
CA GLN A 31 -15.58 11.47 -38.74
C GLN A 31 -15.95 10.77 -40.06
N ASP A 32 -17.28 10.73 -40.23
CA ASP A 32 -18.02 10.80 -41.48
C ASP A 32 -18.02 9.59 -42.46
N GLU A 33 -19.18 8.97 -42.58
CA GLU A 33 -19.87 8.87 -43.86
C GLU A 33 -21.36 8.50 -43.68
N THR A 34 -22.17 9.34 -44.29
CA THR A 34 -23.60 9.26 -44.51
C THR A 34 -24.00 8.00 -45.30
N HIS A 35 -24.91 7.18 -44.76
CA HIS A 35 -25.83 6.40 -45.59
C HIS A 35 -27.23 6.34 -44.98
N LYS A 36 -28.14 6.86 -45.79
CA LYS A 36 -29.60 6.85 -45.65
C LYS A 36 -30.19 5.46 -45.91
N ILE A 37 -31.44 5.30 -45.31
CA ILE A 37 -32.54 4.40 -45.74
C ILE A 37 -32.48 2.99 -45.14
N ALA A 38 -33.50 2.44 -44.52
CA ALA A 38 -34.95 2.46 -44.70
C ALA A 38 -35.68 1.94 -43.43
N VAL A 39 -36.87 2.44 -43.27
CA VAL A 39 -37.92 2.03 -42.32
C VAL A 39 -38.41 0.62 -42.64
N GLN A 40 -38.57 -0.22 -41.61
CA GLN A 40 -39.79 -0.99 -41.33
C GLN A 40 -39.48 -2.14 -40.35
N GLY A 41 -40.25 -2.23 -39.30
CA GLY A 41 -40.41 -3.52 -38.66
C GLY A 41 -40.71 -3.47 -37.18
N THR A 42 -41.98 -3.40 -36.83
CA THR A 42 -42.68 -4.07 -35.73
C THR A 42 -42.11 -3.85 -34.32
N ALA A 43 -42.77 -2.97 -33.59
CA ALA A 43 -42.65 -2.83 -32.15
C ALA A 43 -43.16 -4.13 -31.46
N THR A 44 -42.21 -4.84 -30.84
CA THR A 44 -42.51 -5.81 -29.79
C THR A 44 -42.67 -5.05 -28.47
N PRO A 45 -43.72 -5.23 -27.67
CA PRO A 45 -43.87 -4.54 -26.40
C PRO A 45 -42.73 -4.93 -25.47
N SER A 46 -41.93 -3.94 -25.15
CA SER A 46 -40.87 -4.04 -24.14
C SER A 46 -41.51 -4.45 -22.81
N ALA A 47 -41.04 -5.55 -22.26
CA ALA A 47 -41.36 -5.95 -20.91
C ALA A 47 -41.11 -4.77 -19.96
N SER A 48 -42.12 -4.44 -19.14
CA SER A 48 -41.98 -3.50 -18.03
C SER A 48 -40.76 -3.87 -17.22
N GLN A 49 -39.72 -3.05 -17.24
CA GLN A 49 -38.70 -3.08 -16.23
C GLN A 49 -39.35 -2.66 -14.92
N GLU A 50 -39.40 -3.58 -14.02
CA GLU A 50 -39.76 -3.35 -12.62
C GLU A 50 -38.84 -2.23 -12.10
N PRO A 51 -39.35 -1.21 -11.39
CA PRO A 51 -38.51 -0.16 -10.85
C PRO A 51 -37.48 -0.80 -9.91
N GLN A 52 -36.20 -0.73 -10.26
CA GLN A 52 -35.11 -1.11 -9.34
C GLN A 52 -35.20 -0.16 -8.15
N GLU A 53 -35.49 -0.72 -7.01
CA GLU A 53 -35.44 -0.04 -5.73
C GLU A 53 -34.04 0.59 -5.59
N PRO A 54 -33.93 1.89 -5.25
CA PRO A 54 -32.62 2.52 -5.12
C PRO A 54 -31.82 1.75 -4.08
N ALA A 55 -30.63 1.31 -4.48
CA ALA A 55 -29.70 0.62 -3.58
C ALA A 55 -29.50 1.48 -2.32
N GLN A 56 -29.77 0.91 -1.17
CA GLN A 56 -29.50 1.57 0.10
C GLN A 56 -28.00 1.88 0.17
N PRO A 57 -27.61 3.08 0.64
CA PRO A 57 -26.19 3.36 0.87
C PRO A 57 -25.63 2.30 1.81
N GLU A 58 -24.60 1.62 1.36
CA GLU A 58 -23.87 0.66 2.23
C GLU A 58 -23.26 1.45 3.40
N GLU A 59 -23.57 1.02 4.62
CA GLU A 59 -22.95 1.59 5.80
C GLU A 59 -21.45 1.30 5.77
N MET A 60 -20.64 2.34 6.01
CA MET A 60 -19.18 2.20 6.07
C MET A 60 -18.79 1.35 7.28
N THR A 61 -17.86 0.43 7.09
CA THR A 61 -17.28 -0.34 8.18
C THR A 61 -16.41 0.55 9.09
N THR A 62 -16.12 0.09 10.31
CA THR A 62 -15.23 0.81 11.24
C THR A 62 -13.87 1.08 10.60
N ALA A 63 -13.29 0.10 9.90
CA ALA A 63 -12.02 0.25 9.20
C ALA A 63 -12.09 1.33 8.10
N GLN A 64 -13.19 1.38 7.33
CA GLN A 64 -13.39 2.41 6.30
C GLN A 64 -13.57 3.81 6.88
N VAL A 65 -14.25 3.96 8.01
CA VAL A 65 -14.37 5.24 8.72
C VAL A 65 -13.00 5.70 9.20
N ALA A 66 -12.25 4.80 9.83
CA ALA A 66 -10.94 5.10 10.37
C ALA A 66 -9.93 5.50 9.28
N THR A 67 -9.83 4.74 8.18
CA THR A 67 -8.93 5.09 7.06
C THR A 67 -9.34 6.39 6.36
N THR A 68 -10.66 6.69 6.30
CA THR A 68 -11.15 7.96 5.76
C THR A 68 -10.74 9.14 6.66
N ALA A 69 -10.85 9.00 7.98
CA ALA A 69 -10.41 10.04 8.91
C ALA A 69 -8.89 10.27 8.81
N GLY A 70 -8.11 9.20 8.70
CA GLY A 70 -6.67 9.30 8.47
C GLY A 70 -6.32 10.06 7.18
N ALA A 71 -7.05 9.81 6.09
CA ALA A 71 -6.86 10.53 4.83
C ALA A 71 -7.23 12.02 4.92
N VAL A 72 -8.27 12.38 5.69
CA VAL A 72 -8.61 13.79 5.96
C VAL A 72 -7.48 14.47 6.72
N MET A 73 -6.96 13.83 7.78
CA MET A 73 -5.80 14.36 8.51
C MET A 73 -4.57 14.48 7.60
N ALA A 74 -4.30 13.48 6.75
CA ALA A 74 -3.22 13.54 5.79
C ALA A 74 -3.35 14.77 4.85
N ALA A 75 -4.56 15.09 4.39
CA ALA A 75 -4.81 16.25 3.56
C ALA A 75 -4.48 17.57 4.29
N GLU A 76 -4.82 17.69 5.57
CA GLU A 76 -4.47 18.85 6.41
C GLU A 76 -2.95 18.98 6.64
N LEU A 77 -2.24 17.83 6.62
CA LEU A 77 -0.79 17.75 6.82
C LEU A 77 0.03 17.81 5.52
N GLY A 78 -0.58 18.16 4.39
CA GLY A 78 0.14 18.40 3.13
C GLY A 78 0.04 17.26 2.09
N PHE A 79 -0.90 16.34 2.26
CA PHE A 79 -1.20 15.25 1.32
C PHE A 79 -2.63 15.37 0.77
N PRO A 80 -2.90 16.37 -0.09
CA PRO A 80 -4.25 16.73 -0.48
C PRO A 80 -4.94 15.73 -1.41
N SER A 81 -4.18 14.83 -2.04
CA SER A 81 -4.72 13.82 -2.96
C SER A 81 -4.85 12.48 -2.25
N SER A 82 -6.02 11.87 -2.27
CA SER A 82 -6.23 10.54 -1.70
C SER A 82 -7.15 9.68 -2.57
N ALA A 83 -6.96 8.35 -2.47
CA ALA A 83 -7.76 7.35 -3.14
C ALA A 83 -8.05 6.18 -2.19
N LYS A 84 -9.33 5.80 -2.08
CA LYS A 84 -9.72 4.58 -1.37
C LYS A 84 -9.42 3.38 -2.26
N ILE A 85 -8.74 2.39 -1.71
CA ILE A 85 -8.49 1.11 -2.40
C ILE A 85 -9.66 0.19 -2.09
N GLN A 86 -10.32 -0.33 -3.14
CA GLN A 86 -11.56 -1.09 -3.03
C GLN A 86 -11.64 -2.20 -4.08
N GLY A 87 -12.57 -3.15 -3.89
CA GLY A 87 -12.82 -4.22 -4.86
C GLY A 87 -11.59 -5.08 -5.14
N GLU A 88 -11.37 -5.37 -6.41
CA GLU A 88 -10.27 -6.23 -6.87
C GLU A 88 -8.88 -5.72 -6.47
N ASP A 89 -8.69 -4.40 -6.38
CA ASP A 89 -7.41 -3.82 -5.94
C ASP A 89 -7.14 -4.14 -4.47
N LEU A 90 -8.14 -4.02 -3.59
CA LEU A 90 -8.00 -4.38 -2.18
C LEU A 90 -7.82 -5.90 -2.00
N GLU A 91 -8.56 -6.70 -2.77
CA GLU A 91 -8.42 -8.16 -2.76
C GLU A 91 -7.03 -8.61 -3.22
N SER A 92 -6.45 -7.94 -4.20
CA SER A 92 -5.08 -8.22 -4.65
C SER A 92 -4.04 -7.97 -3.57
N LEU A 93 -4.22 -6.91 -2.77
CA LEU A 93 -3.36 -6.57 -1.63
C LEU A 93 -3.51 -7.55 -0.46
N ALA A 94 -4.67 -8.19 -0.32
CA ALA A 94 -4.92 -9.19 0.72
C ALA A 94 -4.11 -10.48 0.51
N THR A 95 -3.54 -10.69 -0.67
CA THR A 95 -2.67 -11.84 -0.95
C THR A 95 -1.22 -11.49 -0.59
N PRO A 96 -0.61 -12.17 0.43
CA PRO A 96 0.77 -11.92 0.78
C PRO A 96 1.72 -12.24 -0.38
N PRO A 97 2.70 -11.39 -0.67
CA PRO A 97 3.75 -11.74 -1.62
C PRO A 97 4.59 -12.89 -1.05
N THR A 98 4.98 -13.81 -1.91
CA THR A 98 5.80 -14.97 -1.57
C THR A 98 7.16 -14.91 -2.24
N ASP A 99 8.14 -15.55 -1.64
CA ASP A 99 9.48 -15.71 -2.23
C ASP A 99 10.16 -14.38 -2.61
N THR A 100 9.96 -13.32 -1.82
CA THR A 100 10.45 -11.97 -2.14
C THR A 100 11.97 -11.86 -2.14
N LEU A 101 12.65 -12.74 -1.40
CA LEU A 101 14.11 -12.85 -1.37
C LEU A 101 14.65 -14.01 -2.21
N LYS A 102 13.79 -14.63 -3.03
CA LYS A 102 14.21 -15.73 -3.89
C LYS A 102 15.35 -15.30 -4.83
N ASP A 103 16.35 -16.18 -4.96
CA ASP A 103 17.54 -15.97 -5.78
C ASP A 103 18.43 -14.79 -5.34
N LEU A 104 18.20 -14.27 -4.12
CA LEU A 104 19.06 -13.27 -3.49
C LEU A 104 19.88 -13.85 -2.35
N VAL A 105 21.12 -13.39 -2.25
CA VAL A 105 21.97 -13.59 -1.08
C VAL A 105 21.82 -12.40 -0.16
N VAL A 106 21.32 -12.66 1.04
CA VAL A 106 21.17 -11.65 2.11
C VAL A 106 22.42 -11.69 3.00
N LEU A 107 23.04 -10.54 3.22
CA LEU A 107 24.23 -10.41 4.06
C LEU A 107 24.04 -9.29 5.10
N PRO A 108 24.13 -9.60 6.40
CA PRO A 108 24.39 -10.91 6.99
C PRO A 108 23.20 -11.87 6.88
N SER A 109 23.47 -13.19 6.80
CA SER A 109 22.45 -14.20 6.47
C SER A 109 21.35 -14.36 7.54
N GLN A 110 21.64 -14.08 8.81
CA GLN A 110 20.64 -14.10 9.88
C GLN A 110 19.52 -13.07 9.70
N CYS A 111 19.75 -12.05 8.86
CA CYS A 111 18.76 -11.02 8.57
C CYS A 111 17.75 -11.42 7.48
N SER A 112 17.93 -12.57 6.83
CA SER A 112 17.05 -13.01 5.73
C SER A 112 15.62 -13.22 6.21
N ALA A 113 15.41 -14.05 7.23
CA ALA A 113 14.07 -14.34 7.73
C ALA A 113 13.35 -13.12 8.31
N PRO A 114 13.96 -12.30 9.20
CA PRO A 114 13.29 -11.09 9.69
C PRO A 114 12.90 -10.11 8.59
N ILE A 115 13.70 -9.97 7.52
CA ILE A 115 13.38 -9.08 6.40
C ILE A 115 12.26 -9.65 5.54
N GLU A 116 12.27 -10.94 5.25
CA GLU A 116 11.22 -11.59 4.48
C GLU A 116 9.87 -11.49 5.19
N ASP A 117 9.85 -11.63 6.51
CA ASP A 117 8.66 -11.53 7.35
C ASP A 117 8.13 -10.09 7.53
N LEU A 118 8.86 -9.05 7.08
CA LEU A 118 8.32 -7.68 7.03
C LEU A 118 7.31 -7.47 5.89
N ASN A 119 7.23 -8.41 4.97
CA ASN A 119 6.49 -8.27 3.73
C ASN A 119 5.00 -8.59 3.88
N TRP A 120 4.33 -7.87 4.76
CA TRP A 120 2.90 -7.99 5.00
C TRP A 120 2.29 -6.64 5.38
N SER A 121 0.96 -6.57 5.35
CA SER A 121 0.19 -5.43 5.81
C SER A 121 -1.09 -5.86 6.54
N PRO A 122 -1.73 -4.99 7.33
CA PRO A 122 -2.97 -5.30 8.03
C PRO A 122 -4.07 -5.86 7.13
N VAL A 123 -4.20 -5.41 5.88
CA VAL A 123 -5.22 -5.92 4.95
C VAL A 123 -5.08 -7.42 4.65
N GLN A 124 -3.90 -8.01 4.90
CA GLN A 124 -3.65 -9.44 4.73
C GLN A 124 -4.01 -10.28 5.95
N LEU A 125 -4.37 -9.66 7.06
CA LEU A 125 -4.58 -10.32 8.34
C LEU A 125 -6.05 -10.39 8.76
N GLY A 126 -6.86 -9.44 8.30
CA GLY A 126 -8.20 -9.20 8.80
C GLY A 126 -9.31 -9.58 7.83
N THR A 127 -10.49 -9.77 8.39
CA THR A 127 -11.74 -10.02 7.65
C THR A 127 -12.49 -8.73 7.33
N GLU A 128 -12.21 -7.65 8.05
CA GLU A 128 -12.74 -6.30 7.84
C GLU A 128 -11.54 -5.39 7.65
N ALA A 129 -11.20 -5.13 6.40
CA ALA A 129 -10.02 -4.38 6.03
C ALA A 129 -10.36 -3.17 5.17
N ALA A 130 -9.63 -2.09 5.35
CA ALA A 130 -9.70 -0.91 4.51
C ALA A 130 -8.31 -0.31 4.32
N ARG A 131 -8.11 0.31 3.16
CA ARG A 131 -6.91 1.07 2.83
C ARG A 131 -7.27 2.35 2.10
N THR A 132 -6.58 3.42 2.44
CA THR A 132 -6.60 4.68 1.70
C THR A 132 -5.17 5.12 1.44
N ASP A 133 -4.84 5.32 0.18
CA ASP A 133 -3.56 5.87 -0.25
C ASP A 133 -3.69 7.40 -0.40
N PHE A 134 -2.58 8.11 -0.17
CA PHE A 134 -2.55 9.57 -0.32
C PHE A 134 -1.17 10.04 -0.81
N THR A 135 -1.14 11.22 -1.43
CA THR A 135 0.10 11.80 -1.96
C THR A 135 0.17 13.29 -1.68
N ASN A 136 1.41 13.80 -1.56
CA ASN A 136 1.64 15.24 -1.55
C ASN A 136 1.43 15.86 -2.94
N GLU A 137 1.40 17.19 -3.05
CA GLU A 137 1.06 17.91 -4.28
C GLU A 137 1.92 17.52 -5.49
N ASN A 138 3.22 17.33 -5.29
CA ASN A 138 4.17 16.97 -6.35
C ASN A 138 4.36 15.46 -6.54
N GLN A 139 3.59 14.66 -5.82
CA GLN A 139 3.63 13.18 -5.86
C GLN A 139 5.01 12.58 -5.55
N SER A 140 5.87 13.32 -4.85
CA SER A 140 7.19 12.83 -4.45
C SER A 140 7.16 11.96 -3.20
N ILE A 141 6.12 12.08 -2.40
CA ILE A 141 5.85 11.27 -1.22
C ILE A 141 4.47 10.65 -1.37
N THR A 142 4.40 9.35 -1.28
CA THR A 142 3.16 8.59 -1.16
C THR A 142 3.04 8.03 0.23
N GLY A 143 1.82 8.00 0.76
CA GLY A 143 1.54 7.36 2.02
C GLY A 143 0.31 6.49 1.93
N SER A 144 0.11 5.63 2.92
CA SER A 144 -1.10 4.85 3.08
C SER A 144 -1.50 4.71 4.53
N VAL A 145 -2.80 4.61 4.74
CA VAL A 145 -3.41 4.15 6.00
C VAL A 145 -4.11 2.83 5.72
N GLU A 146 -3.78 1.83 6.50
CA GLU A 146 -4.43 0.54 6.49
C GLU A 146 -4.99 0.23 7.87
N VAL A 147 -6.22 -0.27 7.91
CA VAL A 147 -6.88 -0.74 9.14
C VAL A 147 -7.51 -2.08 8.85
N ALA A 148 -7.30 -3.04 9.72
CA ALA A 148 -7.95 -4.34 9.62
C ALA A 148 -8.32 -4.88 10.99
N LYS A 149 -9.46 -5.58 11.06
CA LYS A 149 -9.85 -6.36 12.23
C LYS A 149 -9.03 -7.63 12.27
N LEU A 150 -8.30 -7.85 13.36
CA LEU A 150 -7.25 -8.86 13.44
C LEU A 150 -7.75 -10.31 13.39
N GLY A 151 -8.93 -10.60 13.99
CA GLY A 151 -9.35 -11.99 14.16
C GLY A 151 -8.22 -12.86 14.72
N ASP A 152 -7.82 -13.90 13.98
CA ASP A 152 -6.69 -14.76 14.35
C ASP A 152 -5.31 -14.17 14.00
N GLY A 153 -5.28 -12.97 13.42
CA GLY A 153 -4.04 -12.31 12.93
C GLY A 153 -3.17 -11.68 14.01
N ALA A 154 -3.64 -11.56 15.26
CA ALA A 154 -2.90 -10.91 16.35
C ALA A 154 -1.50 -11.51 16.58
N ALA A 155 -1.37 -12.84 16.41
CA ALA A 155 -0.07 -13.52 16.52
C ALA A 155 0.92 -13.06 15.44
N LYS A 156 0.46 -12.76 14.22
CA LYS A 156 1.32 -12.26 13.13
C LYS A 156 1.83 -10.85 13.41
N VAL A 157 0.98 -9.98 13.99
CA VAL A 157 1.42 -8.64 14.43
C VAL A 157 2.51 -8.75 15.49
N ALA A 158 2.34 -9.64 16.47
CA ALA A 158 3.36 -9.85 17.51
C ALA A 158 4.69 -10.35 16.91
N VAL A 159 4.65 -11.26 15.94
CA VAL A 159 5.84 -11.73 15.21
C VAL A 159 6.49 -10.58 14.45
N HIS A 160 5.71 -9.75 13.76
CA HIS A 160 6.23 -8.58 13.05
C HIS A 160 6.96 -7.63 14.02
N ASN A 161 6.34 -7.29 15.14
CA ASN A 161 6.95 -6.37 16.12
C ASN A 161 8.27 -6.94 16.66
N ALA A 162 8.34 -8.25 16.88
CA ALA A 162 9.57 -8.93 17.27
C ALA A 162 10.64 -8.89 16.17
N ASN A 163 10.26 -9.07 14.91
CA ASN A 163 11.16 -8.98 13.76
C ASN A 163 11.70 -7.56 13.58
N VAL A 164 10.87 -6.53 13.74
CA VAL A 164 11.32 -5.12 13.71
C VAL A 164 12.35 -4.88 14.81
N ALA A 165 12.12 -5.34 16.03
CA ALA A 165 13.09 -5.21 17.13
C ALA A 165 14.42 -5.91 16.79
N THR A 166 14.37 -7.14 16.25
CA THR A 166 15.57 -7.88 15.80
C THR A 166 16.32 -7.12 14.71
N ILE A 167 15.61 -6.57 13.73
CA ILE A 167 16.22 -5.80 12.63
C ILE A 167 16.92 -4.55 13.17
N LEU A 168 16.30 -3.83 14.09
CA LEU A 168 16.86 -2.62 14.69
C LEU A 168 18.08 -2.93 15.58
N GLU A 169 18.16 -4.11 16.16
CA GLU A 169 19.30 -4.53 16.98
C GLU A 169 20.43 -5.11 16.12
N GLU A 170 20.14 -6.06 15.23
CA GLU A 170 21.14 -6.92 14.58
C GLU A 170 21.33 -6.65 13.08
N CYS A 171 20.33 -6.04 12.42
CA CYS A 171 20.26 -5.96 10.95
C CYS A 171 20.24 -4.52 10.42
N LYS A 172 20.89 -3.59 11.09
CA LYS A 172 20.86 -2.15 10.73
C LYS A 172 21.33 -1.84 9.31
N SER A 173 22.13 -2.72 8.71
CA SER A 173 22.57 -2.61 7.32
C SER A 173 22.66 -4.00 6.71
N VAL A 174 21.92 -4.20 5.63
CA VAL A 174 21.79 -5.49 4.95
C VAL A 174 22.06 -5.32 3.47
N LYS A 175 22.90 -6.18 2.91
CA LYS A 175 23.16 -6.23 1.46
C LYS A 175 22.35 -7.34 0.83
N LEU A 176 21.65 -6.98 -0.24
CA LEU A 176 20.95 -7.91 -1.11
C LEU A 176 21.74 -8.08 -2.40
N ASN A 177 22.17 -9.29 -2.70
CA ASN A 177 22.98 -9.59 -3.89
C ASN A 177 22.30 -10.69 -4.72
N GLY A 178 21.99 -10.39 -5.96
CA GLY A 178 21.58 -11.32 -7.00
C GLY A 178 22.60 -11.38 -8.13
N LEU A 179 22.25 -12.03 -9.23
CA LEU A 179 23.14 -12.14 -10.40
C LEU A 179 23.51 -10.78 -10.98
N ASP A 180 22.51 -9.96 -11.24
CA ASP A 180 22.66 -8.61 -11.83
C ASP A 180 22.07 -7.52 -10.91
N TYR A 181 21.99 -7.79 -9.61
CA TYR A 181 21.29 -6.97 -8.64
C TYR A 181 22.13 -6.80 -7.37
N ARG A 182 22.29 -5.59 -6.92
CA ARG A 182 22.95 -5.26 -5.66
C ARG A 182 22.29 -4.05 -5.05
N GLU A 183 21.85 -4.20 -3.82
CA GLU A 183 21.29 -3.11 -3.02
C GLU A 183 21.75 -3.21 -1.58
N THR A 184 21.71 -2.08 -0.89
CA THR A 184 21.86 -2.03 0.55
C THR A 184 20.57 -1.51 1.15
N LEU A 185 20.06 -2.19 2.16
CA LEU A 185 19.01 -1.71 3.03
C LEU A 185 19.66 -1.20 4.32
N ALA A 186 19.30 0.00 4.73
CA ALA A 186 19.69 0.54 6.02
C ALA A 186 18.42 0.79 6.86
N PHE A 187 18.44 0.28 8.09
CA PHE A 187 17.30 0.33 9.00
C PHE A 187 17.63 1.17 10.23
N SER A 188 16.68 1.94 10.70
CA SER A 188 16.79 2.72 11.93
C SER A 188 15.45 2.89 12.63
N ASP A 189 15.52 3.12 13.94
CA ASP A 189 14.37 3.50 14.75
C ASP A 189 14.05 4.99 14.51
N PRO A 190 12.84 5.34 14.06
CA PRO A 190 12.44 6.73 13.90
C PRO A 190 12.20 7.46 15.24
N GLY A 191 12.19 6.75 16.36
CA GLY A 191 11.98 7.33 17.71
C GLY A 191 10.52 7.67 18.01
N VAL A 192 9.57 7.03 17.33
CA VAL A 192 8.12 7.20 17.60
C VAL A 192 7.73 6.36 18.80
N GLN A 193 7.23 7.01 19.87
CA GLN A 193 6.96 6.35 21.17
C GLN A 193 5.62 5.61 21.22
N ASP A 194 4.61 6.08 20.46
CA ASP A 194 3.23 5.60 20.59
C ASP A 194 2.85 4.48 19.60
N ALA A 195 3.80 3.99 18.80
CA ALA A 195 3.63 2.83 17.93
C ALA A 195 4.10 1.54 18.64
N ASP A 196 3.47 0.39 18.32
CA ASP A 196 3.95 -0.93 18.78
C ASP A 196 5.23 -1.34 18.06
N SER A 197 5.35 -0.93 16.80
CA SER A 197 6.59 -0.95 16.03
C SER A 197 6.68 0.28 15.12
N ALA A 198 7.90 0.80 15.00
CA ALA A 198 8.23 1.89 14.11
C ALA A 198 9.54 1.56 13.39
N LEU A 199 9.54 1.64 12.08
CA LEU A 199 10.70 1.31 11.27
C LEU A 199 10.89 2.35 10.19
N TYR A 200 12.06 2.95 10.18
CA TYR A 200 12.55 3.68 9.04
C TYR A 200 13.55 2.81 8.28
N TYR A 201 13.41 2.71 6.97
CA TYR A 201 14.43 2.09 6.15
C TYR A 201 14.69 2.88 4.88
N SER A 202 15.95 2.89 4.47
CA SER A 202 16.37 3.40 3.18
C SER A 202 16.92 2.26 2.33
N ARG A 203 16.73 2.39 1.04
CA ARG A 203 17.17 1.47 0.01
C ARG A 203 18.00 2.23 -0.99
N ASP A 204 19.23 1.79 -1.24
CA ASP A 204 20.10 2.34 -2.28
C ASP A 204 19.96 1.55 -3.60
N GLY A 205 20.72 1.95 -4.61
CA GLY A 205 20.81 1.25 -5.89
C GLY A 205 19.77 1.70 -6.92
N GLN A 206 19.37 0.79 -7.78
CA GLN A 206 18.49 1.09 -8.92
C GLN A 206 17.07 1.54 -8.48
N TYR A 207 16.64 1.11 -7.32
CA TYR A 207 15.31 1.40 -6.76
C TYR A 207 15.44 2.17 -5.45
N ALA A 208 16.32 3.20 -5.46
CA ALA A 208 16.56 4.02 -4.28
C ALA A 208 15.25 4.63 -3.76
N GLN A 209 14.98 4.40 -2.49
CA GLN A 209 13.79 4.92 -1.81
C GLN A 209 13.97 4.91 -0.30
N ASP A 210 13.25 5.79 0.36
CA ASP A 210 13.12 5.83 1.81
C ASP A 210 11.69 5.47 2.21
N SER A 211 11.55 4.77 3.32
CA SER A 211 10.24 4.36 3.84
C SER A 211 10.18 4.55 5.35
N LEU A 212 9.03 4.99 5.82
CA LEU A 212 8.66 5.04 7.22
C LEU A 212 7.40 4.19 7.41
N VAL A 213 7.42 3.27 8.34
CA VAL A 213 6.28 2.39 8.66
C VAL A 213 6.03 2.43 10.16
N LEU A 214 4.80 2.75 10.53
CA LEU A 214 4.30 2.70 11.90
C LEU A 214 3.20 1.66 11.98
N ILE A 215 3.22 0.81 13.01
CA ILE A 215 2.17 -0.15 13.30
C ILE A 215 1.71 0.00 14.75
N LYS A 216 0.40 0.00 14.95
CA LYS A 216 -0.25 0.03 16.25
C LYS A 216 -1.44 -0.90 16.25
N SER A 217 -1.55 -1.71 17.32
CA SER A 217 -2.75 -2.50 17.60
C SER A 217 -3.57 -1.82 18.69
N THR A 218 -4.89 -1.81 18.52
CA THR A 218 -5.83 -1.36 19.54
C THR A 218 -7.08 -2.23 19.51
N GLY A 219 -7.44 -2.80 20.68
CA GLY A 219 -8.57 -3.72 20.74
C GLY A 219 -8.44 -4.87 19.75
N GLU A 220 -9.42 -4.96 18.82
CA GLU A 220 -9.46 -5.98 17.78
C GLU A 220 -8.87 -5.52 16.44
N TYR A 221 -8.24 -4.35 16.37
CA TYR A 221 -7.76 -3.76 15.13
C TYR A 221 -6.24 -3.60 15.12
N ALA A 222 -5.65 -3.75 13.92
CA ALA A 222 -4.30 -3.27 13.61
C ALA A 222 -4.40 -2.09 12.65
N VAL A 223 -3.57 -1.09 12.90
CA VAL A 223 -3.40 0.09 12.07
C VAL A 223 -1.97 0.13 11.57
N MET A 224 -1.80 0.42 10.28
CA MET A 224 -0.50 0.72 9.68
C MET A 224 -0.59 2.09 9.00
N VAL A 225 0.38 2.94 9.28
CA VAL A 225 0.64 4.17 8.52
C VAL A 225 2.00 4.01 7.88
N SER A 226 2.07 4.10 6.56
CA SER A 226 3.32 3.98 5.85
C SER A 226 3.54 5.13 4.88
N PHE A 227 4.80 5.45 4.64
CA PHE A 227 5.23 6.44 3.67
C PHE A 227 6.37 5.92 2.83
N LEU A 228 6.40 6.36 1.59
CA LEU A 228 7.42 6.04 0.60
C LEU A 228 7.84 7.32 -0.12
N SER A 229 9.14 7.51 -0.29
CA SER A 229 9.72 8.68 -0.95
C SER A 229 11.03 8.33 -1.67
N ALA A 230 11.33 9.06 -2.73
CA ALA A 230 12.65 9.02 -3.36
C ALA A 230 13.69 9.91 -2.62
N THR A 231 13.25 10.68 -1.63
CA THR A 231 14.10 11.54 -0.79
C THR A 231 13.96 11.16 0.67
N SER A 232 14.92 11.56 1.50
CA SER A 232 14.91 11.19 2.92
C SER A 232 13.65 11.63 3.64
N LEU A 233 13.09 10.69 4.40
CA LEU A 233 11.98 10.88 5.33
C LEU A 233 12.45 10.96 6.80
N GLN A 234 13.76 10.91 7.05
CA GLN A 234 14.34 10.97 8.40
C GLN A 234 14.30 12.40 8.96
N ASP A 235 13.12 12.83 9.38
CA ASP A 235 12.88 14.14 9.99
C ASP A 235 11.91 14.00 11.15
N ALA A 236 12.23 14.62 12.28
CA ALA A 236 11.36 14.65 13.46
C ALA A 236 10.00 15.31 13.16
N ALA A 237 9.95 16.33 12.31
CA ALA A 237 8.70 16.94 11.88
C ALA A 237 7.88 15.96 11.04
N PHE A 238 8.52 15.14 10.20
CA PHE A 238 7.84 14.12 9.41
C PHE A 238 7.26 13.00 10.30
N ASN A 239 8.00 12.61 11.36
CA ASN A 239 7.48 11.68 12.36
C ASN A 239 6.18 12.20 13.02
N GLN A 240 6.08 13.52 13.27
CA GLN A 240 4.86 14.14 13.81
C GLN A 240 3.69 14.04 12.83
N VAL A 241 3.94 14.18 11.52
CA VAL A 241 2.93 13.95 10.48
C VAL A 241 2.40 12.53 10.54
N ALA A 242 3.30 11.54 10.55
CA ALA A 242 2.93 10.12 10.60
C ALA A 242 2.15 9.77 11.88
N THR A 243 2.61 10.28 13.04
CA THR A 243 1.94 10.08 14.32
C THR A 243 0.57 10.75 14.35
N GLY A 244 0.43 11.99 13.87
CA GLY A 244 -0.84 12.69 13.81
C GLY A 244 -1.91 11.97 12.97
N ILE A 245 -1.50 11.36 11.87
CA ILE A 245 -2.38 10.52 11.06
C ILE A 245 -2.76 9.26 11.85
N MET A 246 -1.78 8.57 12.45
CA MET A 246 -2.00 7.37 13.26
C MET A 246 -2.99 7.64 14.41
N ASP A 247 -2.79 8.69 15.17
CA ASP A 247 -3.64 9.06 16.31
C ASP A 247 -5.08 9.36 15.86
N THR A 248 -5.23 10.04 14.71
CA THR A 248 -6.55 10.32 14.13
C THR A 248 -7.28 9.03 13.77
N VAL A 249 -6.58 8.06 13.19
CA VAL A 249 -7.15 6.75 12.84
C VAL A 249 -7.54 5.98 14.10
N LEU A 250 -6.65 5.91 15.10
CA LEU A 250 -6.89 5.22 16.35
C LEU A 250 -8.09 5.78 17.12
N ALA A 251 -8.32 7.11 17.05
CA ALA A 251 -9.46 7.75 17.67
C ALA A 251 -10.83 7.36 17.07
N GLN A 252 -10.85 6.71 15.90
CA GLN A 252 -12.08 6.21 15.26
C GLN A 252 -12.37 4.75 15.63
N LEU A 253 -11.43 4.07 16.27
CA LEU A 253 -11.55 2.67 16.63
C LEU A 253 -12.16 2.53 18.05
N PRO A 254 -12.97 1.47 18.29
CA PRO A 254 -13.62 1.25 19.58
C PRO A 254 -12.64 0.89 20.71
#